data_0e18cfe55d5151609e7df330e783d533
#
_entry.id   0e18cfe55d5151609e7df330e783d533
#
_cell.length_a   1.000
_cell.length_b   1.000
_cell.length_c   1.000
_cell.angle_alpha   90.00
_cell.angle_beta   90.00
_cell.angle_gamma   90.00
#
_symmetry.space_group_name_H-M   'P 1'
#
loop_
_entity.id
_entity.type
_entity.pdbx_description
1 polymer ?
#
loop_
_entity_poly.entity_id
_entity_poly.type
_entity_poly.pdbx_seq_one_letter_code
_entity_poly.pdbx_strand_id
1 'polypeptide(L)'
;LTRTSKPKELSWIPLAPAFYDALGLPGIPRGYVSLARGYSNTGKSTAIYEALVGANKIGDLPVIIDTEGNFDWEHAKNIGVHYEEITDENGNKDYVGDFIYITNRKLLDLYQNFEYDEGKEKSAPTRREPVIEDVAHLVDDMLDDQENGLLPRNLCFLWDSIGSIDCFRAVKSK
;
A
#
# COMPACT_ATOMS: atom_id res chain seq x y z
N LEU A 1 12.77 23.00 -28.55
CA LEU A 1 11.46 23.18 -27.90
C LEU A 1 11.68 23.18 -26.40
N THR A 2 11.91 24.35 -25.81
CA THR A 2 11.97 24.55 -24.35
C THR A 2 10.54 24.54 -23.81
N ARG A 3 10.09 23.43 -23.25
CA ARG A 3 8.89 23.41 -22.41
C ARG A 3 9.25 24.09 -21.08
N THR A 4 8.92 25.36 -20.94
CA THR A 4 8.84 26.02 -19.64
C THR A 4 7.55 25.57 -18.94
N SER A 5 7.49 24.32 -18.45
CA SER A 5 6.49 23.95 -17.49
C SER A 5 6.87 24.63 -16.17
N LYS A 6 5.97 25.45 -15.60
CA LYS A 6 6.13 25.90 -14.22
C LYS A 6 6.40 24.66 -13.34
N PRO A 7 7.33 24.72 -12.38
CA PRO A 7 7.53 23.64 -11.43
C PRO A 7 6.16 23.31 -10.81
N LYS A 8 5.77 22.04 -10.87
CA LYS A 8 4.53 21.58 -10.23
C LYS A 8 4.72 21.80 -8.74
N GLU A 9 3.85 22.60 -8.15
CA GLU A 9 3.87 22.80 -6.70
C GLU A 9 3.71 21.45 -6.00
N LEU A 10 4.65 21.10 -5.11
CA LEU A 10 4.62 19.85 -4.39
C LEU A 10 3.45 19.89 -3.38
N SER A 11 2.58 18.90 -3.47
CA SER A 11 1.57 18.64 -2.44
C SER A 11 2.04 17.49 -1.55
N TRP A 12 1.58 17.45 -0.31
CA TRP A 12 2.10 16.57 0.73
C TRP A 12 1.00 15.79 1.41
N ILE A 13 1.30 14.55 1.77
CA ILE A 13 0.55 13.78 2.77
C ILE A 13 1.15 14.19 4.11
N PRO A 14 0.42 14.90 4.98
CA PRO A 14 0.97 15.40 6.23
C PRO A 14 1.28 14.25 7.19
N LEU A 15 2.42 14.34 7.88
CA LEU A 15 2.79 13.47 8.99
C LEU A 15 2.71 14.25 10.31
N ALA A 16 2.86 13.56 11.43
CA ALA A 16 2.92 14.19 12.74
C ALA A 16 4.10 15.19 12.84
N PRO A 17 3.99 16.23 13.68
CA PRO A 17 5.04 17.24 13.85
C PRO A 17 6.44 16.68 14.14
N ALA A 18 6.53 15.56 14.86
CA ALA A 18 7.81 14.90 15.15
C ALA A 18 8.55 14.44 13.88
N PHE A 19 7.81 14.03 12.83
CA PHE A 19 8.40 13.70 11.53
C PHE A 19 8.86 14.96 10.79
N TYR A 20 8.07 16.04 10.87
CA TYR A 20 8.47 17.32 10.30
C TYR A 20 9.79 17.80 10.90
N ASP A 21 9.91 17.78 12.23
CA ASP A 21 11.11 18.20 12.93
C ASP A 21 12.32 17.33 12.58
N ALA A 22 12.11 16.02 12.41
CA ALA A 22 13.17 15.08 12.08
C ALA A 22 13.61 15.12 10.62
N LEU A 23 12.67 15.33 9.68
CA LEU A 23 12.95 15.26 8.24
C LEU A 23 13.12 16.64 7.59
N GLY A 24 12.69 17.71 8.23
CA GLY A 24 12.62 19.06 7.66
C GLY A 24 11.60 19.17 6.52
N LEU A 25 10.65 18.22 6.43
CA LEU A 25 9.62 18.15 5.38
C LEU A 25 8.24 18.04 6.00
N PRO A 26 7.20 18.65 5.38
CA PRO A 26 5.85 18.68 5.95
C PRO A 26 5.13 17.31 5.90
N GLY A 27 5.73 16.32 5.25
CA GLY A 27 5.16 14.99 5.09
C GLY A 27 5.79 14.21 3.95
N ILE A 28 5.02 13.32 3.37
CA ILE A 28 5.39 12.51 2.19
C ILE A 28 4.93 13.24 0.93
N PRO A 29 5.79 13.42 -0.10
CA PRO A 29 5.41 14.12 -1.32
C PRO A 29 4.41 13.28 -2.13
N ARG A 30 3.27 13.86 -2.52
CA ARG A 30 2.26 13.21 -3.35
C ARG A 30 2.74 13.06 -4.79
N GLY A 31 2.41 11.92 -5.40
CA GLY A 31 2.81 11.60 -6.78
C GLY A 31 4.25 11.14 -6.91
N TYR A 32 4.86 10.74 -5.80
CA TYR A 32 6.20 10.16 -5.76
C TYR A 32 6.21 8.85 -4.97
N VAL A 33 7.18 8.00 -5.28
CA VAL A 33 7.48 6.81 -4.46
C VAL A 33 8.44 7.24 -3.34
N SER A 34 8.06 6.97 -2.11
CA SER A 34 8.88 7.22 -0.93
C SER A 34 9.25 5.89 -0.26
N LEU A 35 10.50 5.70 0.10
CA LEU A 35 11.00 4.49 0.75
C LEU A 35 11.47 4.79 2.17
N ALA A 36 10.81 4.18 3.17
CA ALA A 36 11.28 4.18 4.55
C ALA A 36 12.19 2.96 4.79
N ARG A 37 13.46 3.20 5.11
CA ARG A 37 14.44 2.15 5.40
C ARG A 37 15.04 2.33 6.80
N GLY A 38 15.18 1.24 7.54
CA GLY A 38 15.79 1.27 8.89
C GLY A 38 15.74 -0.10 9.55
N TYR A 39 16.44 -0.22 10.67
CA TYR A 39 16.38 -1.42 11.51
C TYR A 39 14.98 -1.66 12.08
N SER A 40 14.75 -2.85 12.64
CA SER A 40 13.52 -3.13 13.38
C SER A 40 13.32 -2.11 14.52
N ASN A 41 12.06 -1.80 14.82
CA ASN A 41 11.67 -0.87 15.89
C ASN A 41 12.19 0.58 15.76
N THR A 42 12.47 1.03 14.53
CA THR A 42 12.89 2.42 14.27
C THR A 42 11.76 3.33 13.81
N GLY A 43 10.50 2.89 13.94
CA GLY A 43 9.31 3.71 13.61
C GLY A 43 8.86 3.67 12.15
N LYS A 44 9.32 2.70 11.34
CA LYS A 44 8.88 2.56 9.93
C LYS A 44 7.37 2.36 9.82
N SER A 45 6.82 1.39 10.55
CA SER A 45 5.37 1.13 10.56
C SER A 45 4.59 2.29 11.18
N THR A 46 5.14 2.99 12.17
CA THR A 46 4.57 4.23 12.72
C THR A 46 4.42 5.29 11.63
N ALA A 47 5.43 5.45 10.77
CA ALA A 47 5.35 6.38 9.64
C ALA A 47 4.24 6.00 8.62
N ILE A 48 3.99 4.70 8.43
CA ILE A 48 2.89 4.20 7.60
C ILE A 48 1.54 4.56 8.24
N TYR A 49 1.36 4.38 9.55
CA TYR A 49 0.12 4.74 10.25
C TYR A 49 -0.13 6.24 10.21
N GLU A 50 0.90 7.04 10.40
CA GLU A 50 0.82 8.50 10.26
C GLU A 50 0.45 8.92 8.82
N ALA A 51 1.03 8.27 7.81
CA ALA A 51 0.70 8.54 6.41
C ALA A 51 -0.75 8.16 6.08
N LEU A 52 -1.27 7.07 6.66
CA LEU A 52 -2.68 6.68 6.53
C LEU A 52 -3.59 7.78 7.08
N VAL A 53 -3.34 8.23 8.31
CA VAL A 53 -4.11 9.33 8.93
C VAL A 53 -3.96 10.63 8.12
N GLY A 54 -2.74 10.91 7.64
CA GLY A 54 -2.46 12.09 6.82
C GLY A 54 -3.19 12.08 5.48
N ALA A 55 -3.22 10.93 4.80
CA ALA A 55 -3.94 10.76 3.54
C ALA A 55 -5.44 10.98 3.72
N ASN A 56 -6.04 10.40 4.76
CA ASN A 56 -7.46 10.62 5.08
C ASN A 56 -7.76 12.10 5.36
N LYS A 57 -6.89 12.82 6.08
CA LYS A 57 -7.08 14.24 6.39
C LYS A 57 -7.14 15.13 5.14
N ILE A 58 -6.48 14.75 4.06
CA ILE A 58 -6.49 15.51 2.80
C ILE A 58 -7.46 14.95 1.76
N GLY A 59 -8.24 13.91 2.14
CA GLY A 59 -9.27 13.31 1.29
C GLY A 59 -8.75 12.26 0.30
N ASP A 60 -7.49 11.83 0.39
CA ASP A 60 -6.97 10.69 -0.37
C ASP A 60 -7.49 9.38 0.23
N LEU A 61 -7.55 8.32 -0.57
CA LEU A 61 -7.92 6.97 -0.14
C LEU A 61 -6.65 6.15 0.11
N PRO A 62 -6.33 5.83 1.38
CA PRO A 62 -5.22 4.95 1.68
C PRO A 62 -5.51 3.51 1.23
N VAL A 63 -4.50 2.88 0.62
CA VAL A 63 -4.49 1.45 0.28
C VAL A 63 -3.33 0.81 1.03
N ILE A 64 -3.65 0.05 2.07
CA ILE A 64 -2.68 -0.63 2.92
C ILE A 64 -2.41 -2.00 2.32
N ILE A 65 -1.15 -2.27 1.95
CA ILE A 65 -0.71 -3.56 1.44
C ILE A 65 0.20 -4.18 2.51
N ASP A 66 -0.38 -5.09 3.31
CA ASP A 66 0.31 -5.77 4.41
C ASP A 66 0.77 -7.16 3.97
N THR A 67 2.01 -7.24 3.49
CA THR A 67 2.64 -8.49 3.08
C THR A 67 3.47 -9.15 4.18
N GLU A 68 3.67 -8.49 5.31
CA GLU A 68 4.27 -9.08 6.51
C GLU A 68 3.25 -9.78 7.41
N GLY A 69 1.97 -9.37 7.34
CA GLY A 69 0.91 -9.90 8.17
C GLY A 69 1.02 -9.48 9.65
N ASN A 70 1.65 -8.35 9.91
CA ASN A 70 1.96 -7.89 11.25
C ASN A 70 1.47 -6.44 11.54
N PHE A 71 0.49 -5.96 10.78
CA PHE A 71 -0.08 -4.63 10.97
C PHE A 71 -0.67 -4.49 12.38
N ASP A 72 -0.08 -3.61 13.19
CA ASP A 72 -0.50 -3.38 14.58
C ASP A 72 -1.69 -2.41 14.63
N TRP A 73 -2.88 -2.97 14.62
CA TRP A 73 -4.14 -2.22 14.61
C TRP A 73 -4.35 -1.42 15.90
N GLU A 74 -3.89 -1.91 17.05
CA GLU A 74 -4.01 -1.19 18.32
C GLU A 74 -3.12 0.04 18.32
N HIS A 75 -1.87 -0.11 17.86
CA HIS A 75 -0.96 1.01 17.72
C HIS A 75 -1.46 2.02 16.67
N ALA A 76 -1.95 1.55 15.52
CA ALA A 76 -2.55 2.39 14.49
C ALA A 76 -3.74 3.21 15.04
N LYS A 77 -4.60 2.59 15.86
CA LYS A 77 -5.71 3.26 16.55
C LYS A 77 -5.23 4.37 17.48
N ASN A 78 -4.15 4.12 18.23
CA ASN A 78 -3.57 5.13 19.13
C ASN A 78 -3.01 6.34 18.38
N ILE A 79 -2.59 6.16 17.11
CA ILE A 79 -2.14 7.24 16.22
C ILE A 79 -3.30 8.00 15.60
N GLY A 80 -4.51 7.41 15.59
CA GLY A 80 -5.73 8.05 15.07
C GLY A 80 -6.35 7.36 13.87
N VAL A 81 -5.95 6.13 13.56
CA VAL A 81 -6.62 5.31 12.54
C VAL A 81 -7.95 4.82 13.13
N HIS A 82 -9.05 5.09 12.42
CA HIS A 82 -10.38 4.61 12.78
C HIS A 82 -10.72 3.38 11.94
N TYR A 83 -11.10 2.30 12.62
CA TYR A 83 -11.48 1.04 11.97
C TYR A 83 -12.52 0.27 12.79
N GLU A 84 -13.21 -0.65 12.13
CA GLU A 84 -14.04 -1.68 12.73
C GLU A 84 -13.44 -3.05 12.41
N GLU A 85 -13.37 -3.95 13.41
CA GLU A 85 -12.99 -5.34 13.20
C GLU A 85 -14.26 -6.10 12.81
N ILE A 86 -14.20 -6.80 11.68
CA ILE A 86 -15.27 -7.67 11.20
C ILE A 86 -14.74 -9.10 11.09
N THR A 87 -15.66 -10.08 11.12
CA THR A 87 -15.31 -11.48 10.93
C THR A 87 -16.07 -11.99 9.72
N ASP A 88 -15.35 -12.60 8.78
CA ASP A 88 -15.96 -13.21 7.60
C ASP A 88 -16.71 -14.51 7.94
N GLU A 89 -17.44 -15.05 6.96
CA GLU A 89 -18.21 -16.31 7.12
C GLU A 89 -17.33 -17.52 7.48
N ASN A 90 -16.02 -17.43 7.24
CA ASN A 90 -15.03 -18.48 7.54
C ASN A 90 -14.35 -18.27 8.90
N GLY A 91 -14.73 -17.25 9.66
CA GLY A 91 -14.15 -16.91 10.95
C GLY A 91 -12.84 -16.13 10.88
N ASN A 92 -12.44 -15.60 9.71
CA ASN A 92 -11.24 -14.78 9.60
C ASN A 92 -11.58 -13.32 9.95
N LYS A 93 -10.67 -12.70 10.68
CA LYS A 93 -10.76 -11.27 10.98
C LYS A 93 -10.37 -10.44 9.77
N ASP A 94 -11.12 -9.38 9.55
CA ASP A 94 -10.80 -8.33 8.59
C ASP A 94 -11.06 -6.97 9.23
N TYR A 95 -10.52 -5.92 8.64
CA TYR A 95 -10.57 -4.57 9.18
C TYR A 95 -11.09 -3.62 8.12
N VAL A 96 -12.11 -2.85 8.47
CA VAL A 96 -12.77 -1.90 7.59
C VAL A 96 -12.72 -0.50 8.17
N GLY A 97 -12.55 0.47 7.29
CA GLY A 97 -12.46 1.88 7.67
C GLY A 97 -12.41 2.76 6.43
N ASP A 98 -11.96 3.99 6.57
CA ASP A 98 -11.73 4.88 5.43
C ASP A 98 -10.38 4.57 4.75
N PHE A 99 -10.21 3.31 4.37
CA PHE A 99 -9.05 2.75 3.68
C PHE A 99 -9.40 1.43 2.99
N ILE A 100 -8.53 0.96 2.10
CA ILE A 100 -8.57 -0.41 1.57
C ILE A 100 -7.45 -1.19 2.24
N TYR A 101 -7.75 -2.38 2.78
CA TYR A 101 -6.77 -3.26 3.43
C TYR A 101 -6.57 -4.54 2.64
N ILE A 102 -5.35 -4.74 2.16
CA ILE A 102 -4.94 -5.86 1.31
C ILE A 102 -3.93 -6.72 2.06
N THR A 103 -4.29 -7.96 2.31
CA THR A 103 -3.42 -8.99 2.92
C THR A 103 -2.89 -9.94 1.85
N ASN A 104 -1.89 -10.77 2.21
CA ASN A 104 -1.41 -11.86 1.35
C ASN A 104 -2.54 -12.76 0.83
N ARG A 105 -3.55 -13.02 1.68
CA ARG A 105 -4.71 -13.81 1.29
C ARG A 105 -5.52 -13.13 0.18
N LYS A 106 -5.81 -11.84 0.34
CA LYS A 106 -6.55 -11.08 -0.68
C LYS A 106 -5.77 -10.99 -2.00
N LEU A 107 -4.44 -10.84 -1.94
CA LEU A 107 -3.59 -10.90 -3.14
C LEU A 107 -3.70 -12.26 -3.85
N LEU A 108 -3.66 -13.36 -3.10
CA LEU A 108 -3.83 -14.69 -3.68
C LEU A 108 -5.23 -14.89 -4.25
N ASP A 109 -6.28 -14.47 -3.56
CA ASP A 109 -7.66 -14.58 -4.04
C ASP A 109 -7.83 -13.89 -5.40
N LEU A 110 -7.13 -12.78 -5.63
CA LEU A 110 -7.17 -12.01 -6.87
C LEU A 110 -6.27 -12.62 -7.97
N TYR A 111 -5.03 -12.99 -7.65
CA TYR A 111 -3.96 -13.17 -8.65
C TYR A 111 -3.30 -14.55 -8.63
N GLN A 112 -3.67 -15.51 -7.77
CA GLN A 112 -3.01 -16.81 -7.64
C GLN A 112 -2.93 -17.63 -8.95
N ASN A 113 -3.78 -17.36 -9.91
CA ASN A 113 -3.85 -18.04 -11.20
C ASN A 113 -3.13 -17.30 -12.33
N PHE A 114 -2.45 -16.18 -12.05
CA PHE A 114 -1.70 -15.43 -13.04
C PHE A 114 -0.28 -15.94 -13.16
N GLU A 115 0.23 -16.01 -14.39
CA GLU A 115 1.62 -16.29 -14.71
C GLU A 115 2.27 -15.04 -15.28
N TYR A 116 3.30 -14.54 -14.59
CA TYR A 116 4.03 -13.31 -14.94
C TYR A 116 5.32 -13.61 -15.69
N ASP A 117 5.27 -14.44 -16.74
CA ASP A 117 6.46 -14.76 -17.53
C ASP A 117 6.56 -13.86 -18.76
N GLU A 118 7.77 -13.31 -19.05
CA GLU A 118 8.06 -12.46 -20.21
C GLU A 118 7.15 -11.23 -20.40
N GLY A 119 6.60 -10.69 -19.30
CA GLY A 119 5.68 -9.54 -19.35
C GLY A 119 4.31 -9.87 -19.95
N LYS A 120 3.95 -11.13 -20.01
CA LYS A 120 2.63 -11.60 -20.42
C LYS A 120 1.93 -12.33 -19.28
N GLU A 121 0.73 -11.88 -18.99
CA GLU A 121 -0.16 -12.55 -18.04
C GLU A 121 -0.78 -13.78 -18.71
N LYS A 122 -0.67 -14.92 -18.07
CA LYS A 122 -1.28 -16.16 -18.51
C LYS A 122 -1.91 -16.86 -17.33
N SER A 123 -2.97 -17.62 -17.59
CA SER A 123 -3.51 -18.53 -16.61
C SER A 123 -2.49 -19.62 -16.27
N ALA A 124 -2.17 -19.77 -14.98
CA ALA A 124 -1.19 -20.70 -14.44
C ALA A 124 -1.83 -21.62 -13.39
N PRO A 125 -1.13 -22.69 -12.98
CA PRO A 125 -1.52 -23.43 -11.80
C PRO A 125 -1.59 -22.53 -10.57
N THR A 126 -2.58 -22.77 -9.71
CA THR A 126 -2.82 -22.00 -8.50
C THR A 126 -1.58 -21.94 -7.61
N ARG A 127 -1.10 -20.75 -7.32
CA ARG A 127 0.00 -20.51 -6.38
C ARG A 127 -0.50 -20.54 -4.92
N ARG A 128 0.41 -20.76 -3.99
CA ARG A 128 0.12 -20.75 -2.54
C ARG A 128 0.65 -19.51 -1.83
N GLU A 129 1.54 -18.76 -2.49
CA GLU A 129 2.20 -17.58 -1.93
C GLU A 129 2.07 -16.42 -2.92
N PRO A 130 1.79 -15.19 -2.44
CA PRO A 130 1.79 -14.01 -3.29
C PRO A 130 3.21 -13.67 -3.74
N VAL A 131 3.31 -12.90 -4.81
CA VAL A 131 4.58 -12.43 -5.38
C VAL A 131 4.54 -10.92 -5.57
N ILE A 132 5.71 -10.30 -5.74
CA ILE A 132 5.83 -8.85 -5.95
C ILE A 132 4.98 -8.39 -7.15
N GLU A 133 4.93 -9.22 -8.19
CA GLU A 133 4.15 -8.95 -9.39
C GLU A 133 2.64 -8.83 -9.12
N ASP A 134 2.11 -9.57 -8.12
CA ASP A 134 0.70 -9.42 -7.71
C ASP A 134 0.42 -8.04 -7.13
N VAL A 135 1.37 -7.49 -6.36
CA VAL A 135 1.24 -6.13 -5.83
C VAL A 135 1.32 -5.09 -6.94
N ALA A 136 2.23 -5.28 -7.90
CA ALA A 136 2.34 -4.38 -9.05
C ALA A 136 1.04 -4.37 -9.86
N HIS A 137 0.48 -5.56 -10.11
CA HIS A 137 -0.79 -5.71 -10.84
C HIS A 137 -1.98 -5.09 -10.08
N LEU A 138 -2.04 -5.29 -8.76
CA LEU A 138 -3.03 -4.63 -7.91
C LEU A 138 -2.97 -3.09 -8.04
N VAL A 139 -1.76 -2.54 -8.02
CA VAL A 139 -1.57 -1.08 -8.16
C VAL A 139 -2.07 -0.60 -9.52
N ASP A 140 -1.72 -1.32 -10.60
CA ASP A 140 -2.15 -0.98 -11.96
C ASP A 140 -3.67 -1.07 -12.10
N ASP A 141 -4.31 -2.16 -11.64
CA ASP A 141 -5.77 -2.34 -11.65
C ASP A 141 -6.48 -1.20 -10.90
N MET A 142 -5.99 -0.83 -9.72
CA MET A 142 -6.59 0.24 -8.93
C MET A 142 -6.40 1.62 -9.55
N LEU A 143 -5.30 1.86 -10.25
CA LEU A 143 -5.07 3.11 -10.99
C LEU A 143 -5.99 3.18 -12.22
N ASP A 144 -6.21 2.07 -12.91
CA ASP A 144 -7.17 1.97 -14.01
C ASP A 144 -8.61 2.23 -13.52
N ASP A 145 -8.98 1.67 -12.37
CA ASP A 145 -10.27 1.94 -11.72
C ASP A 145 -10.43 3.43 -11.36
N GLN A 146 -9.36 4.08 -10.90
CA GLN A 146 -9.36 5.51 -10.63
C GLN A 146 -9.53 6.32 -11.91
N GLU A 147 -8.80 6.00 -12.99
CA GLU A 147 -8.92 6.67 -14.28
C GLU A 147 -10.31 6.50 -14.90
N ASN A 148 -10.94 5.35 -14.70
CA ASN A 148 -12.30 5.05 -15.14
C ASN A 148 -13.39 5.65 -14.22
N GLY A 149 -13.02 6.33 -13.14
CA GLY A 149 -13.95 6.97 -12.20
C GLY A 149 -14.66 6.01 -11.24
N LEU A 150 -14.24 4.76 -11.15
CA LEU A 150 -14.76 3.77 -10.19
C LEU A 150 -14.22 4.06 -8.78
N LEU A 151 -13.01 4.58 -8.67
CA LEU A 151 -12.39 5.07 -7.44
C LEU A 151 -12.23 6.60 -7.54
N PRO A 152 -13.17 7.40 -6.97
CA PRO A 152 -13.20 8.85 -7.22
C PRO A 152 -12.16 9.66 -6.40
N ARG A 153 -11.44 9.02 -5.48
CA ARG A 153 -10.42 9.65 -4.63
C ARG A 153 -9.01 9.35 -5.17
N ASN A 154 -8.06 10.25 -4.90
CA ASN A 154 -6.65 9.93 -5.16
C ASN A 154 -6.19 8.81 -4.24
N LEU A 155 -5.40 7.88 -4.77
CA LEU A 155 -4.91 6.72 -4.05
C LEU A 155 -3.57 7.03 -3.37
N CYS A 156 -3.42 6.54 -2.14
CA CYS A 156 -2.17 6.56 -1.39
C CYS A 156 -1.80 5.12 -1.02
N PHE A 157 -0.90 4.51 -1.79
CA PHE A 157 -0.43 3.14 -1.52
C PHE A 157 0.59 3.14 -0.38
N LEU A 158 0.34 2.31 0.63
CA LEU A 158 1.15 2.12 1.83
C LEU A 158 1.53 0.65 1.95
N TRP A 159 2.76 0.28 1.58
CA TRP A 159 3.19 -1.11 1.51
C TRP A 159 4.18 -1.46 2.64
N ASP A 160 3.81 -2.41 3.50
CA ASP A 160 4.63 -2.99 4.58
C ASP A 160 4.72 -4.52 4.38
N SER A 161 5.80 -5.07 3.84
CA SER A 161 6.95 -4.42 3.23
C SER A 161 7.36 -5.13 1.94
N ILE A 162 8.08 -4.44 1.08
CA ILE A 162 8.57 -5.02 -0.19
C ILE A 162 9.53 -6.20 0.02
N GLY A 163 10.18 -6.28 1.18
CA GLY A 163 11.12 -7.36 1.51
C GLY A 163 10.47 -8.64 2.03
N SER A 164 9.16 -8.66 2.24
CA SER A 164 8.45 -9.80 2.84
C SER A 164 7.95 -10.84 1.85
N ILE A 165 7.97 -10.53 0.55
CA ILE A 165 7.54 -11.44 -0.53
C ILE A 165 8.59 -11.57 -1.61
N ASP A 166 8.61 -12.73 -2.26
CA ASP A 166 9.51 -13.06 -3.36
C ASP A 166 8.96 -12.58 -4.71
N CYS A 167 9.81 -12.49 -5.73
CA CYS A 167 9.34 -12.33 -7.10
C CYS A 167 8.89 -13.68 -7.69
N PHE A 168 8.07 -13.63 -8.74
CA PHE A 168 7.50 -14.83 -9.39
C PHE A 168 8.56 -15.84 -9.82
N ARG A 169 9.68 -15.38 -10.39
CA ARG A 169 10.78 -16.28 -10.80
C ARG A 169 11.43 -17.01 -9.63
N ALA A 170 11.56 -16.35 -8.48
CA ALA A 170 12.14 -16.97 -7.29
C ALA A 170 11.22 -18.05 -6.72
N VAL A 171 9.90 -17.86 -6.74
CA VAL A 171 8.90 -18.85 -6.30
C VAL A 171 8.85 -20.05 -7.27
N LYS A 172 8.90 -19.80 -8.58
CA LYS A 172 8.87 -20.84 -9.62
C LYS A 172 10.12 -21.75 -9.60
N SER A 173 11.22 -21.28 -9.03
CA SER A 173 12.49 -22.03 -8.96
C SER A 173 12.65 -22.92 -7.71
N LYS A 174 11.74 -22.82 -6.75
CA LYS A 174 11.68 -23.67 -5.54
C LYS A 174 10.82 -24.91 -5.80
#